data_ad110e74cf81c1ad2230c7c5c364cb62
#
_entry.id   ad110e74cf81c1ad2230c7c5c364cb62
#
_cell.length_a   1.000
_cell.length_b   1.000
_cell.length_c   1.000
_cell.angle_alpha   90.00
_cell.angle_beta   90.00
_cell.angle_gamma   90.00
#
_symmetry.space_group_name_H-M   'P 1'
#
loop_
_entity.id
_entity.type
_entity.pdbx_description
1 polymer ?
#
loop_
_entity_poly.entity_id
_entity_poly.type
_entity_poly.pdbx_seq_one_letter_code
_entity_poly.pdbx_strand_id
1 'polypeptide(L)' 'MANEKLKFTCDYMEGAHPLIMDALLSTNMMQTSGYGLDEFSESARDKIRKACGAPNAGVYLLVGGTQTNATVIDAL' A
#
# COMPACT_ATOMS: atom_id res chain seq x y z
N MET A 1 -17.52 -16.98 -11.52
CA MET A 1 -17.08 -16.46 -12.81
C MET A 1 -15.98 -17.30 -13.41
N ALA A 2 -16.37 -18.48 -13.78
CA ALA A 2 -15.41 -19.50 -14.20
C ALA A 2 -14.68 -19.18 -15.50
N ASN A 3 -15.16 -18.21 -16.27
CA ASN A 3 -14.62 -17.93 -17.61
C ASN A 3 -13.82 -16.65 -17.70
N GLU A 4 -13.36 -16.14 -16.58
CA GLU A 4 -12.54 -14.93 -16.59
C GLU A 4 -11.17 -15.24 -17.17
N LYS A 5 -10.76 -14.43 -18.12
CA LYS A 5 -9.44 -14.53 -18.71
C LYS A 5 -8.49 -13.60 -18.00
N LEU A 6 -7.29 -14.08 -17.76
CA LEU A 6 -6.23 -13.23 -17.25
C LEU A 6 -5.83 -12.20 -18.29
N LYS A 7 -5.72 -10.96 -17.86
CA LYS A 7 -5.32 -9.85 -18.72
C LYS A 7 -4.09 -9.19 -18.14
N PHE A 8 -3.12 -8.98 -19.00
CA PHE A 8 -1.85 -8.37 -18.60
C PHE A 8 -1.64 -7.02 -19.29
N THR A 9 -2.74 -6.35 -19.62
CA THR A 9 -2.69 -5.06 -20.33
C THR A 9 -2.10 -3.96 -19.45
N CYS A 10 -2.48 -3.93 -18.16
CA CYS A 10 -1.93 -2.99 -17.20
C CYS A 10 -2.22 -3.51 -15.78
N ASP A 11 -1.55 -2.92 -14.80
CA ASP A 11 -1.61 -3.35 -13.40
C ASP A 11 -2.78 -2.76 -12.61
N TYR A 12 -3.59 -1.90 -13.24
CA TYR A 12 -4.71 -1.26 -12.55
C TYR A 12 -6.08 -1.71 -13.08
N MET A 13 -6.16 -2.82 -13.81
CA MET A 13 -7.41 -3.27 -14.41
C MET A 13 -8.34 -3.98 -13.44
N GLU A 14 -7.80 -4.49 -12.36
CA GLU A 14 -8.58 -5.25 -11.39
C GLU A 14 -8.60 -4.53 -10.05
N GLY A 15 -9.62 -4.81 -9.26
CA GLY A 15 -9.74 -4.25 -7.94
C GLY A 15 -8.86 -4.95 -6.92
N ALA A 16 -9.11 -4.69 -5.65
CA ALA A 16 -8.33 -5.25 -4.57
C ALA A 16 -8.64 -6.74 -4.35
N HIS A 17 -7.65 -7.47 -3.88
CA HIS A 17 -7.83 -8.85 -3.46
C HIS A 17 -8.93 -8.94 -2.40
N PRO A 18 -9.75 -10.02 -2.37
CA PRO A 18 -10.83 -10.15 -1.39
C PRO A 18 -10.41 -9.97 0.07
N LEU A 19 -9.24 -10.44 0.47
CA LEU A 19 -8.74 -10.25 1.83
C LEU A 19 -8.47 -8.77 2.15
N ILE A 20 -8.05 -8.00 1.15
CA ILE A 20 -7.85 -6.55 1.33
C ILE A 20 -9.20 -5.86 1.48
N MET A 21 -10.19 -6.26 0.69
CA MET A 21 -11.54 -5.70 0.81
C MET A 21 -12.15 -6.00 2.18
N ASP A 22 -11.97 -7.22 2.68
CA ASP A 22 -12.45 -7.58 4.03
C ASP A 22 -11.80 -6.72 5.10
N ALA A 23 -10.50 -6.50 5.00
CA ALA A 23 -9.77 -5.64 5.93
C ALA A 23 -10.27 -4.21 5.89
N LEU A 24 -10.51 -3.67 4.70
CA LEU A 24 -11.06 -2.32 4.54
C LEU A 24 -12.46 -2.20 5.16
N LEU A 25 -13.32 -3.20 4.95
CA LEU A 25 -14.65 -3.20 5.54
C LEU A 25 -14.60 -3.23 7.07
N SER A 26 -13.71 -4.04 7.64
CA SER A 26 -13.60 -4.18 9.09
C SER A 26 -13.09 -2.91 9.78
N THR A 27 -12.36 -2.07 9.06
CA THR A 27 -11.76 -0.85 9.62
C THR A 27 -12.40 0.44 9.09
N ASN A 28 -13.43 0.31 8.25
CA ASN A 28 -14.00 1.44 7.51
C ASN A 28 -14.48 2.59 8.40
N MET A 29 -15.04 2.28 9.57
CA MET A 29 -15.59 3.29 10.47
C MET A 29 -14.62 3.73 11.56
N MET A 30 -13.41 3.19 11.56
CA MET A 30 -12.42 3.59 12.56
C MET A 30 -11.84 4.97 12.24
N GLN A 31 -11.69 5.79 13.26
CA GLN A 31 -11.07 7.11 13.12
C GLN A 31 -9.57 6.97 13.35
N THR A 32 -8.79 7.50 12.42
CA THR A 32 -7.34 7.41 12.48
C THR A 32 -6.72 8.79 12.27
N SER A 33 -5.48 8.95 12.74
CA SER A 33 -4.72 10.17 12.50
C SER A 33 -4.34 10.27 11.03
N GLY A 34 -4.23 11.50 10.53
CA GLY A 34 -3.75 11.74 9.17
C GLY A 34 -2.22 11.76 9.08
N TYR A 35 -1.74 12.03 7.87
CA TYR A 35 -0.31 12.23 7.59
C TYR A 35 0.55 10.99 7.85
N GLY A 36 -0.03 9.81 7.74
CA GLY A 36 0.72 8.57 7.90
C GLY A 36 1.18 8.27 9.33
N LEU A 37 0.58 8.92 10.32
CA LEU A 37 0.92 8.73 11.74
C LEU A 37 -0.02 7.76 12.45
N ASP A 38 -0.98 7.19 11.72
CA ASP A 38 -1.93 6.25 12.30
C ASP A 38 -1.30 4.86 12.53
N GLU A 39 -1.96 4.07 13.37
CA GLU A 39 -1.46 2.74 13.73
C GLU A 39 -1.41 1.78 12.54
N PHE A 40 -2.30 1.94 11.56
CA PHE A 40 -2.28 1.09 10.36
C PHE A 40 -1.04 1.37 9.51
N SER A 41 -0.68 2.63 9.34
CA SER A 41 0.52 3.01 8.60
C SER A 41 1.77 2.53 9.31
N GLU A 42 1.85 2.65 10.62
CA GLU A 42 2.98 2.14 11.40
C GLU A 42 3.10 0.62 11.28
N SER A 43 1.98 -0.10 11.36
CA SER A 43 1.98 -1.55 11.19
C SER A 43 2.46 -1.93 9.79
N ALA A 44 2.03 -1.18 8.76
CA ALA A 44 2.45 -1.42 7.39
C ALA A 44 3.96 -1.20 7.23
N ARG A 45 4.51 -0.12 7.81
CA ARG A 45 5.95 0.14 7.76
C ARG A 45 6.75 -0.99 8.38
N ASP A 46 6.32 -1.47 9.53
CA ASP A 46 6.99 -2.57 10.22
C ASP A 46 6.96 -3.86 9.41
N LYS A 47 5.83 -4.16 8.78
CA LYS A 47 5.69 -5.33 7.93
C LYS A 47 6.57 -5.24 6.69
N ILE A 48 6.68 -4.06 6.11
CA ILE A 48 7.55 -3.82 4.95
C ILE A 48 9.02 -4.02 5.34
N ARG A 49 9.45 -3.44 6.46
CA ARG A 49 10.82 -3.62 6.95
C ARG A 49 11.15 -5.10 7.17
N LYS A 50 10.23 -5.83 7.76
CA LYS A 50 10.39 -7.26 8.01
C LYS A 50 10.47 -8.04 6.71
N ALA A 51 9.59 -7.76 5.76
CA ALA A 51 9.57 -8.44 4.46
C ALA A 51 10.84 -8.17 3.67
N CYS A 52 11.42 -6.98 3.79
CA CYS A 52 12.66 -6.61 3.10
C CYS A 52 13.92 -7.03 3.84
N GLY A 53 13.80 -7.55 5.07
CA GLY A 53 14.97 -7.88 5.89
C GLY A 53 15.79 -6.66 6.27
N ALA A 54 15.14 -5.49 6.40
CA ALA A 54 15.82 -4.22 6.64
C ALA A 54 15.21 -3.51 7.84
N PRO A 55 15.48 -3.98 9.09
CA PRO A 55 14.79 -3.48 10.28
C PRO A 55 15.04 -2.01 10.60
N ASN A 56 16.11 -1.43 10.08
CA ASN A 56 16.45 -0.03 10.32
C ASN A 56 16.17 0.89 9.14
N ALA A 57 15.51 0.38 8.10
CA ALA A 57 15.21 1.17 6.92
C ALA A 57 14.09 2.19 7.18
N GLY A 58 14.20 3.37 6.58
CA GLY A 58 13.10 4.31 6.53
C GLY A 58 12.07 3.84 5.51
N VAL A 59 10.80 3.93 5.85
CA VAL A 59 9.71 3.56 4.96
C VAL A 59 8.77 4.75 4.83
N TYR A 60 8.54 5.18 3.60
CA TYR A 60 7.72 6.34 3.29
C TYR A 60 6.55 5.92 2.42
N LEU A 61 5.34 6.20 2.89
CA LEU A 61 4.10 5.88 2.18
C LEU A 61 3.64 7.14 1.45
N LEU A 62 3.65 7.10 0.12
CA LEU A 62 3.34 8.25 -0.72
C LEU A 62 2.04 8.01 -1.49
N VAL A 63 1.49 9.07 -2.08
CA VAL A 63 0.15 9.03 -2.69
C VAL A 63 0.05 8.13 -3.91
N GLY A 64 1.15 7.92 -4.61
CA GLY A 64 1.15 7.09 -5.82
C GLY A 64 2.50 7.04 -6.49
N GLY A 65 2.61 6.23 -7.52
CA GLY A 65 3.88 5.98 -8.21
C GLY A 65 4.49 7.22 -8.85
N THR A 66 3.66 8.09 -9.42
CA THR A 66 4.16 9.33 -10.05
C THR A 66 4.83 10.24 -9.03
N GLN A 67 4.20 10.44 -7.88
CA GLN A 67 4.78 11.25 -6.82
C GLN A 67 6.04 10.59 -6.26
N THR A 68 6.03 9.28 -6.11
CA THR A 68 7.18 8.53 -5.62
C THR A 68 8.38 8.72 -6.53
N ASN A 69 8.19 8.60 -7.84
CA ASN A 69 9.26 8.80 -8.82
C ASN A 69 9.81 10.23 -8.74
N ALA A 70 8.95 11.22 -8.67
CA ALA A 70 9.37 12.62 -8.58
C ALA A 70 10.16 12.89 -7.30
N THR A 71 9.72 12.34 -6.18
CA THR A 71 10.38 12.50 -4.89
C THR A 71 11.77 11.88 -4.89
N VAL A 72 11.89 10.66 -5.42
CA VAL A 72 13.18 9.97 -5.49
C VAL A 72 14.16 10.72 -6.38
N ILE A 73 13.71 11.18 -7.55
CA ILE A 73 14.57 11.93 -8.47
C ILE A 73 15.04 13.23 -7.83
N ASP A 74 14.16 13.93 -7.14
CA ASP A 74 14.51 15.18 -6.47
C ASP A 74 15.53 14.95 -5.35
N ALA A 75 15.45 13.83 -4.65
CA ALA A 75 16.34 13.50 -3.54
C ALA A 75 17.73 13.04 -4.00
N LEU A 76 17.84 12.57 -5.24
CA LEU A 76 19.12 12.13 -5.79
C LEU A 76 19.93 13.33 -6.26
#